data_221d756fe82f0b25fb1d47ae466e486f
#
_entry.id   221d756fe82f0b25fb1d47ae466e486f
#
_cell.length_a   1.000
_cell.length_b   1.000
_cell.length_c   1.000
_cell.angle_alpha   90.00
_cell.angle_beta   90.00
_cell.angle_gamma   90.00
#
_symmetry.space_group_name_H-M   'P 1'
#
loop_
_entity.id
_entity.type
_entity.pdbx_description
1 polymer ?
#
loop_
_entity_poly.entity_id
_entity_poly.type
_entity_poly.pdbx_seq_one_letter_code
_entity_poly.pdbx_strand_id
1 'polypeptide(L)'
;LANYKNIWDLYTTDSATTGAALTTATGDQAEAEFGQGKAVFYQNGTWEYSALTGDEKGFKMNPDDLTMIPIYCGVEGEEQAGLCTGTENYWSINKNASEADINATIDFLTWVVTSDEGTTMMAEQFGACPFKSSKAPSNPFSELANEYVAGGKYPVTWAFNYTPNVNDWRDGVVDALTQYTTGSADWSVVETAFVNGW
;
A
#
# COMPACT_ATOMS: atom_id res chain seq x y z
N LEU A 1 15.55 15.71 -4.48
CA LEU A 1 15.25 14.43 -3.76
C LEU A 1 15.76 14.40 -2.31
N ALA A 2 16.15 15.53 -1.71
CA ALA A 2 16.73 15.56 -0.36
C ALA A 2 15.79 14.95 0.71
N ASN A 3 14.50 15.29 0.69
CA ASN A 3 13.54 14.76 1.66
C ASN A 3 13.31 13.26 1.48
N TYR A 4 13.31 12.79 0.24
CA TYR A 4 13.23 11.36 -0.03
C TYR A 4 14.47 10.61 0.45
N LYS A 5 15.66 11.20 0.28
CA LYS A 5 16.89 10.65 0.85
C LYS A 5 16.82 10.52 2.38
N ASN A 6 16.35 11.57 3.05
CA ASN A 6 16.23 11.57 4.50
C ASN A 6 15.31 10.42 5.00
N ILE A 7 14.18 10.22 4.33
CA ILE A 7 13.27 9.11 4.66
C ILE A 7 13.91 7.76 4.36
N TRP A 8 14.57 7.63 3.21
CA TRP A 8 15.23 6.39 2.85
C TRP A 8 16.34 6.03 3.84
N ASP A 9 17.15 6.99 4.21
CA ASP A 9 18.22 6.81 5.20
C ASP A 9 17.63 6.41 6.57
N LEU A 10 16.57 7.07 7.01
CA LEU A 10 15.90 6.73 8.26
C LEU A 10 15.38 5.27 8.24
N TYR A 11 14.65 4.88 7.21
CA TYR A 11 14.10 3.54 7.11
C TYR A 11 15.16 2.46 6.99
N THR A 12 16.25 2.71 6.30
CA THR A 12 17.31 1.72 6.10
C THR A 12 18.32 1.64 7.24
N THR A 13 18.47 2.71 8.02
CA THR A 13 19.36 2.78 9.20
C THR A 13 18.69 2.22 10.44
N ASP A 14 17.42 2.55 10.66
CA ASP A 14 16.67 2.19 11.86
C ASP A 14 15.80 0.93 11.67
N SER A 15 15.93 0.24 10.55
CA SER A 15 15.28 -1.03 10.29
C SER A 15 15.83 -2.15 11.18
N ALA A 16 15.00 -3.11 11.54
CA ALA A 16 15.42 -4.32 12.25
C ALA A 16 16.44 -5.14 11.43
N THR A 17 16.29 -5.14 10.10
CA THR A 17 17.28 -5.68 9.15
C THR A 17 17.95 -4.51 8.44
N THR A 18 19.30 -4.47 8.40
CA THR A 18 20.07 -3.33 7.87
C THR A 18 21.09 -3.74 6.82
N GLY A 19 21.60 -2.74 6.08
CA GLY A 19 22.69 -2.91 5.10
C GLY A 19 22.32 -3.86 3.97
N ALA A 20 23.27 -4.70 3.53
CA ALA A 20 23.08 -5.62 2.42
C ALA A 20 21.96 -6.66 2.67
N ALA A 21 21.71 -7.06 3.91
CA ALA A 21 20.65 -8.00 4.23
C ALA A 21 19.26 -7.42 3.95
N LEU A 22 19.08 -6.10 4.07
CA LEU A 22 17.83 -5.42 3.76
C LEU A 22 17.43 -5.57 2.28
N THR A 23 18.39 -5.56 1.37
CA THR A 23 18.12 -5.66 -0.08
C THR A 23 17.64 -7.04 -0.52
N THR A 24 17.77 -8.04 0.32
CA THR A 24 17.29 -9.42 0.08
C THR A 24 16.14 -9.81 1.00
N ALA A 25 15.73 -8.92 1.91
CA ALA A 25 14.59 -9.16 2.79
C ALA A 25 13.28 -9.26 1.98
N THR A 26 12.39 -10.13 2.43
CA THR A 26 11.07 -10.32 1.82
C THR A 26 9.98 -9.58 2.59
N GLY A 27 8.81 -9.40 1.98
CA GLY A 27 7.63 -8.86 2.65
C GLY A 27 7.25 -9.69 3.89
N ASP A 28 7.29 -11.01 3.80
CA ASP A 28 7.02 -11.91 4.94
C ASP A 28 8.01 -11.71 6.10
N GLN A 29 9.26 -11.40 5.81
CA GLN A 29 10.25 -11.09 6.84
C GLN A 29 9.95 -9.76 7.53
N ALA A 30 9.61 -8.72 6.77
CA ALA A 30 9.25 -7.42 7.32
C ALA A 30 7.95 -7.50 8.16
N GLU A 31 6.95 -8.23 7.68
CA GLU A 31 5.73 -8.55 8.44
C GLU A 31 6.06 -9.25 9.76
N ALA A 32 6.93 -10.27 9.71
CA ALA A 32 7.33 -11.00 10.90
C ALA A 32 8.13 -10.15 11.90
N GLU A 33 8.96 -9.24 11.44
CA GLU A 33 9.68 -8.31 12.31
C GLU A 33 8.71 -7.41 13.09
N PHE A 34 7.69 -6.87 12.44
CA PHE A 34 6.68 -6.08 13.09
C PHE A 34 5.77 -6.93 14.00
N GLY A 35 5.22 -8.04 13.49
CA GLY A 35 4.32 -8.92 14.22
C GLY A 35 4.96 -9.56 15.46
N GLN A 36 6.31 -9.69 15.50
CA GLN A 36 7.09 -10.15 16.65
C GLN A 36 7.57 -9.03 17.58
N GLY A 37 7.17 -7.77 17.32
CA GLY A 37 7.54 -6.62 18.13
C GLY A 37 8.99 -6.16 17.98
N LYS A 38 9.67 -6.53 16.89
CA LYS A 38 11.04 -6.09 16.59
C LYS A 38 11.10 -4.72 15.92
N ALA A 39 9.98 -4.25 15.38
CA ALA A 39 9.80 -2.94 14.78
C ALA A 39 8.56 -2.27 15.37
N VAL A 40 8.61 -0.93 15.55
CA VAL A 40 7.48 -0.12 16.04
C VAL A 40 6.66 0.41 14.86
N PHE A 41 7.30 0.62 13.72
CA PHE A 41 6.68 1.11 12.50
C PHE A 41 6.83 0.08 11.37
N TYR A 42 5.76 -0.10 10.61
CA TYR A 42 5.73 -0.99 9.47
C TYR A 42 4.96 -0.31 8.34
N GLN A 43 5.61 -0.14 7.19
CA GLN A 43 4.97 0.48 6.04
C GLN A 43 4.31 -0.60 5.19
N ASN A 44 2.99 -0.60 5.17
CA ASN A 44 2.18 -1.50 4.35
C ASN A 44 0.77 -0.94 4.17
N GLY A 45 -0.21 -1.76 3.84
CA GLY A 45 -1.59 -1.38 3.58
C GLY A 45 -2.60 -2.00 4.53
N THR A 46 -3.87 -1.62 4.36
CA THR A 46 -4.98 -2.06 5.22
C THR A 46 -5.17 -3.59 5.24
N TRP A 47 -4.73 -4.29 4.22
CA TRP A 47 -4.80 -5.76 4.12
C TRP A 47 -3.97 -6.49 5.19
N GLU A 48 -2.97 -5.84 5.78
CA GLU A 48 -2.12 -6.43 6.81
C GLU A 48 -2.85 -6.67 8.14
N TYR A 49 -3.98 -5.98 8.37
CA TYR A 49 -4.71 -6.12 9.63
C TYR A 49 -5.02 -7.58 9.99
N SER A 50 -5.56 -8.34 9.04
CA SER A 50 -5.91 -9.75 9.27
C SER A 50 -4.68 -10.65 9.45
N ALA A 51 -3.59 -10.38 8.75
CA ALA A 51 -2.34 -11.11 8.91
C ALA A 51 -1.71 -10.89 10.29
N LEU A 52 -1.77 -9.65 10.80
CA LEU A 52 -1.19 -9.27 12.09
C LEU A 52 -2.03 -9.74 13.29
N THR A 53 -3.37 -9.70 13.19
CA THR A 53 -4.27 -9.99 14.31
C THR A 53 -4.84 -11.41 14.29
N GLY A 54 -4.84 -12.07 13.12
CA GLY A 54 -5.37 -13.40 12.91
C GLY A 54 -4.44 -14.52 13.38
N ASP A 55 -4.94 -15.75 13.21
CA ASP A 55 -4.24 -16.97 13.62
C ASP A 55 -3.24 -17.49 12.57
N GLU A 56 -3.39 -17.10 11.31
CA GLU A 56 -2.66 -17.71 10.19
C GLU A 56 -1.13 -17.56 10.30
N LYS A 57 -0.67 -16.36 10.64
CA LYS A 57 0.76 -16.04 10.80
C LYS A 57 1.26 -16.26 12.24
N GLY A 58 0.36 -16.46 13.18
CA GLY A 58 0.67 -16.74 14.57
C GLY A 58 1.10 -15.52 15.40
N PHE A 59 1.04 -14.30 14.86
CA PHE A 59 1.41 -13.07 15.59
C PHE A 59 0.37 -12.72 16.65
N LYS A 60 -0.92 -12.79 16.31
CA LYS A 60 -2.03 -12.52 17.24
C LYS A 60 -1.88 -11.20 17.98
N MET A 61 -1.46 -10.17 17.27
CA MET A 61 -1.31 -8.85 17.87
C MET A 61 -2.67 -8.35 18.39
N ASN A 62 -2.64 -7.66 19.53
CA ASN A 62 -3.85 -7.06 20.04
C ASN A 62 -4.29 -5.90 19.12
N PRO A 63 -5.51 -5.91 18.58
CA PRO A 63 -6.02 -4.83 17.73
C PRO A 63 -5.90 -3.43 18.34
N ASP A 64 -6.06 -3.32 19.66
CA ASP A 64 -5.99 -2.04 20.37
C ASP A 64 -4.56 -1.42 20.38
N ASP A 65 -3.54 -2.22 20.08
CA ASP A 65 -2.16 -1.77 20.00
C ASP A 65 -1.75 -1.33 18.58
N LEU A 66 -2.68 -1.43 17.62
CA LEU A 66 -2.41 -1.14 16.21
C LEU A 66 -3.13 0.13 15.75
N THR A 67 -2.44 0.96 15.00
CA THR A 67 -3.03 2.12 14.31
C THR A 67 -2.31 2.39 13.00
N MET A 68 -2.89 3.22 12.15
CA MET A 68 -2.25 3.70 10.92
C MET A 68 -1.98 5.19 11.02
N ILE A 69 -0.83 5.61 10.55
CA ILE A 69 -0.43 7.01 10.46
C ILE A 69 0.02 7.34 9.02
N PRO A 70 -0.17 8.59 8.57
CA PRO A 70 0.38 9.03 7.30
C PRO A 70 1.91 8.98 7.28
N ILE A 71 2.48 8.79 6.08
CA ILE A 71 3.92 8.93 5.85
C ILE A 71 4.20 10.39 5.54
N TYR A 72 5.04 11.03 6.34
CA TYR A 72 5.50 12.40 6.12
C TYR A 72 6.93 12.43 5.59
N CYS A 73 7.14 13.25 4.56
CA CYS A 73 8.41 13.37 3.84
C CYS A 73 9.18 14.66 4.15
N GLY A 74 8.66 15.51 5.03
CA GLY A 74 9.25 16.79 5.40
C GLY A 74 8.99 17.90 4.38
N VAL A 75 7.88 17.81 3.63
CA VAL A 75 7.47 18.87 2.69
C VAL A 75 6.45 19.80 3.32
N GLU A 76 6.48 21.07 2.95
CA GLU A 76 5.56 22.08 3.46
C GLU A 76 4.11 21.72 3.12
N GLY A 77 3.22 21.77 4.12
CA GLY A 77 1.79 21.50 3.97
C GLY A 77 1.41 20.01 4.08
N GLU A 78 2.37 19.09 4.21
CA GLU A 78 2.07 17.66 4.34
C GLU A 78 1.34 17.29 5.63
N GLU A 79 1.34 18.17 6.64
CA GLU A 79 0.55 17.99 7.86
C GLU A 79 -0.96 17.93 7.59
N GLN A 80 -1.41 18.36 6.41
CA GLN A 80 -2.78 18.21 5.94
C GLN A 80 -3.01 16.91 5.16
N ALA A 81 -1.96 16.15 4.86
CA ALA A 81 -2.08 14.87 4.19
C ALA A 81 -2.62 13.79 5.13
N GLY A 82 -3.50 12.97 4.62
CA GLY A 82 -3.97 11.74 5.24
C GLY A 82 -3.22 10.52 4.72
N LEU A 83 -3.87 9.37 4.81
CA LEU A 83 -3.30 8.10 4.33
C LEU A 83 -3.21 8.08 2.79
N CYS A 84 -2.24 7.32 2.28
CA CYS A 84 -2.17 7.03 0.86
C CYS A 84 -3.34 6.15 0.45
N THR A 85 -4.04 6.54 -0.60
CA THR A 85 -5.16 5.78 -1.16
C THR A 85 -5.28 6.01 -2.65
N GLY A 86 -5.91 5.09 -3.35
CA GLY A 86 -6.17 5.23 -4.77
C GLY A 86 -6.98 4.07 -5.31
N THR A 87 -7.42 4.17 -6.56
CA THR A 87 -8.08 3.09 -7.27
C THR A 87 -7.01 2.28 -8.00
N GLU A 88 -6.71 1.10 -7.50
CA GLU A 88 -5.62 0.25 -7.99
C GLU A 88 -6.13 -1.02 -8.65
N ASN A 89 -7.27 -1.53 -8.17
CA ASN A 89 -7.84 -2.79 -8.60
C ASN A 89 -9.03 -2.56 -9.52
N TYR A 90 -9.04 -3.26 -10.64
CA TYR A 90 -10.09 -3.16 -11.66
C TYR A 90 -10.55 -4.55 -12.06
N TRP A 91 -11.83 -4.70 -12.31
CA TRP A 91 -12.35 -5.85 -13.01
C TRP A 91 -12.33 -5.59 -14.52
N SER A 92 -11.69 -6.48 -15.24
CA SER A 92 -11.62 -6.43 -16.70
C SER A 92 -12.44 -7.56 -17.29
N ILE A 93 -13.35 -7.21 -18.21
CA ILE A 93 -14.15 -8.19 -18.93
C ILE A 93 -13.50 -8.44 -20.30
N ASN A 94 -13.28 -9.72 -20.64
CA ASN A 94 -12.70 -10.08 -21.94
C ASN A 94 -13.69 -9.74 -23.08
N LYS A 95 -13.38 -8.69 -23.83
CA LYS A 95 -14.22 -8.24 -24.97
C LYS A 95 -14.34 -9.25 -26.10
N ASN A 96 -13.50 -10.28 -26.14
CA ASN A 96 -13.51 -11.33 -27.15
C ASN A 96 -14.26 -12.60 -26.68
N ALA A 97 -14.82 -12.60 -25.47
CA ALA A 97 -15.69 -13.69 -25.00
C ALA A 97 -17.05 -13.65 -25.75
N SER A 98 -17.82 -14.71 -25.63
CA SER A 98 -19.18 -14.71 -26.18
C SER A 98 -20.05 -13.63 -25.52
N GLU A 99 -21.05 -13.13 -26.24
CA GLU A 99 -22.01 -12.15 -25.69
C GLU A 99 -22.71 -12.70 -24.43
N ALA A 100 -23.01 -14.00 -24.41
CA ALA A 100 -23.61 -14.65 -23.25
C ALA A 100 -22.68 -14.63 -22.03
N ASP A 101 -21.39 -14.90 -22.21
CA ASP A 101 -20.41 -14.87 -21.12
C ASP A 101 -20.17 -13.45 -20.63
N ILE A 102 -20.11 -12.46 -21.53
CA ILE A 102 -19.99 -11.05 -21.16
C ILE A 102 -21.18 -10.61 -20.31
N ASN A 103 -22.40 -10.92 -20.76
CA ASN A 103 -23.61 -10.54 -20.03
C ASN A 103 -23.68 -11.25 -18.66
N ALA A 104 -23.39 -12.55 -18.59
CA ALA A 104 -23.32 -13.27 -17.32
C ALA A 104 -22.28 -12.69 -16.36
N THR A 105 -21.14 -12.26 -16.88
CA THR A 105 -20.09 -11.58 -16.07
C THR A 105 -20.60 -10.25 -15.54
N ILE A 106 -21.26 -9.44 -16.37
CA ILE A 106 -21.83 -8.14 -15.96
C ILE A 106 -22.91 -8.35 -14.90
N ASP A 107 -23.79 -9.34 -15.08
CA ASP A 107 -24.85 -9.66 -14.13
C ASP A 107 -24.26 -10.08 -12.77
N PHE A 108 -23.22 -10.93 -12.78
CA PHE A 108 -22.51 -11.32 -11.57
C PHE A 108 -21.84 -10.13 -10.87
N LEU A 109 -21.11 -9.29 -11.59
CA LEU A 109 -20.46 -8.11 -11.02
C LEU A 109 -21.49 -7.12 -10.47
N THR A 110 -22.63 -6.96 -11.17
CA THR A 110 -23.72 -6.13 -10.69
C THR A 110 -24.30 -6.69 -9.37
N TRP A 111 -24.54 -7.99 -9.31
CA TRP A 111 -24.99 -8.64 -8.10
C TRP A 111 -24.01 -8.43 -6.94
N VAL A 112 -22.71 -8.64 -7.16
CA VAL A 112 -21.67 -8.45 -6.14
C VAL A 112 -21.71 -7.05 -5.51
N VAL A 113 -21.93 -6.01 -6.32
CA VAL A 113 -21.88 -4.61 -5.82
C VAL A 113 -23.22 -4.03 -5.42
N THR A 114 -24.35 -4.74 -5.64
CA THR A 114 -25.69 -4.20 -5.35
C THR A 114 -26.53 -5.06 -4.42
N SER A 115 -26.28 -6.37 -4.35
CA SER A 115 -27.03 -7.24 -3.44
C SER A 115 -26.57 -7.10 -2.00
N ASP A 116 -27.41 -7.44 -1.05
CA ASP A 116 -27.07 -7.43 0.38
C ASP A 116 -25.96 -8.44 0.69
N GLU A 117 -26.03 -9.62 0.08
CA GLU A 117 -25.05 -10.69 0.25
C GLU A 117 -23.70 -10.30 -0.38
N GLY A 118 -23.69 -9.84 -1.64
CA GLY A 118 -22.48 -9.45 -2.36
C GLY A 118 -21.77 -8.28 -1.66
N THR A 119 -22.48 -7.26 -1.25
CA THR A 119 -21.89 -6.11 -0.53
C THR A 119 -21.38 -6.48 0.86
N THR A 120 -21.99 -7.45 1.53
CA THR A 120 -21.48 -8.01 2.80
C THR A 120 -20.14 -8.72 2.55
N MET A 121 -20.10 -9.63 1.58
CA MET A 121 -18.87 -10.36 1.22
C MET A 121 -17.75 -9.40 0.82
N MET A 122 -18.06 -8.36 0.05
CA MET A 122 -17.07 -7.34 -0.33
C MET A 122 -16.50 -6.61 0.90
N ALA A 123 -17.35 -6.20 1.84
CA ALA A 123 -16.90 -5.51 3.05
C ALA A 123 -16.03 -6.40 3.96
N GLU A 124 -16.34 -7.68 4.04
CA GLU A 124 -15.62 -8.64 4.89
C GLU A 124 -14.29 -9.10 4.28
N GLN A 125 -14.23 -9.27 2.96
CA GLN A 125 -13.08 -9.88 2.27
C GLN A 125 -12.14 -8.88 1.60
N PHE A 126 -12.67 -7.76 1.11
CA PHE A 126 -11.92 -6.78 0.31
C PHE A 126 -11.82 -5.40 0.97
N GLY A 127 -12.57 -5.16 2.03
CA GLY A 127 -12.55 -3.88 2.75
C GLY A 127 -13.38 -2.79 2.05
N ALA A 128 -12.88 -1.56 2.02
CA ALA A 128 -13.61 -0.43 1.47
C ALA A 128 -13.74 -0.50 -0.05
N CYS A 129 -14.97 -0.30 -0.55
CA CYS A 129 -15.27 -0.29 -1.98
C CYS A 129 -15.91 1.04 -2.38
N PRO A 130 -15.63 1.58 -3.59
CA PRO A 130 -16.09 2.90 -4.01
C PRO A 130 -17.54 2.93 -4.55
N PHE A 131 -18.33 1.92 -4.27
CA PHE A 131 -19.72 1.84 -4.72
C PHE A 131 -20.69 2.43 -3.69
N LYS A 132 -21.77 3.08 -4.17
CA LYS A 132 -22.78 3.72 -3.29
C LYS A 132 -23.47 2.73 -2.34
N SER A 133 -23.59 1.49 -2.76
CA SER A 133 -24.18 0.37 -2.00
C SER A 133 -23.21 -0.34 -1.06
N SER A 134 -21.95 0.08 -1.02
CA SER A 134 -20.94 -0.56 -0.19
C SER A 134 -21.29 -0.49 1.29
N LYS A 135 -21.08 -1.60 1.98
CA LYS A 135 -21.16 -1.66 3.44
C LYS A 135 -19.85 -1.20 4.05
N ALA A 136 -19.91 -0.75 5.30
CA ALA A 136 -18.70 -0.42 6.06
C ALA A 136 -17.82 -1.68 6.19
N PRO A 137 -16.52 -1.59 5.92
CA PRO A 137 -15.61 -2.71 6.09
C PRO A 137 -15.49 -3.09 7.57
N SER A 138 -15.30 -4.37 7.84
CA SER A 138 -15.01 -4.85 9.20
C SER A 138 -13.57 -4.58 9.64
N ASN A 139 -12.70 -4.19 8.69
CA ASN A 139 -11.30 -3.88 8.95
C ASN A 139 -11.14 -2.47 9.54
N PRO A 140 -10.70 -2.32 10.81
CA PRO A 140 -10.55 -1.02 11.47
C PRO A 140 -9.57 -0.07 10.76
N PHE A 141 -8.57 -0.59 10.05
CA PHE A 141 -7.64 0.26 9.28
C PHE A 141 -8.33 0.99 8.13
N SER A 142 -9.34 0.36 7.53
CA SER A 142 -10.15 1.02 6.50
C SER A 142 -11.04 2.13 7.10
N GLU A 143 -11.49 1.98 8.33
CA GLU A 143 -12.26 3.00 9.04
C GLU A 143 -11.38 4.20 9.40
N LEU A 144 -10.16 3.97 9.89
CA LEU A 144 -9.17 5.03 10.14
C LEU A 144 -8.92 5.90 8.90
N ALA A 145 -8.85 5.31 7.70
CA ALA A 145 -8.70 6.07 6.47
C ALA A 145 -9.86 7.05 6.25
N ASN A 146 -11.09 6.61 6.54
CA ASN A 146 -12.27 7.48 6.48
C ASN A 146 -12.25 8.58 7.56
N GLU A 147 -11.75 8.28 8.74
CA GLU A 147 -11.61 9.28 9.83
C GLU A 147 -10.63 10.39 9.46
N TYR A 148 -9.50 10.07 8.82
CA TYR A 148 -8.58 11.10 8.31
C TYR A 148 -9.27 12.05 7.33
N VAL A 149 -10.05 11.52 6.40
CA VAL A 149 -10.81 12.33 5.44
C VAL A 149 -11.89 13.17 6.13
N ALA A 150 -12.64 12.57 7.06
CA ALA A 150 -13.65 13.28 7.85
C ALA A 150 -13.04 14.38 8.73
N GLY A 151 -11.81 14.17 9.20
CA GLY A 151 -11.00 15.16 9.94
C GLY A 151 -10.42 16.28 9.08
N GLY A 152 -10.74 16.31 7.77
CA GLY A 152 -10.30 17.35 6.84
C GLY A 152 -8.93 17.12 6.22
N LYS A 153 -8.35 15.93 6.37
CA LYS A 153 -7.11 15.56 5.69
C LYS A 153 -7.40 15.16 4.24
N TYR A 154 -6.53 15.54 3.31
CA TYR A 154 -6.67 15.09 1.93
C TYR A 154 -5.99 13.73 1.73
N PRO A 155 -6.59 12.81 0.95
CA PRO A 155 -5.94 11.54 0.62
C PRO A 155 -4.77 11.77 -0.34
N VAL A 156 -3.66 11.11 -0.09
CA VAL A 156 -2.52 11.10 -1.02
C VAL A 156 -2.76 10.00 -2.06
N THR A 157 -2.87 10.38 -3.33
CA THR A 157 -3.15 9.43 -4.41
C THR A 157 -1.87 8.92 -5.06
N TRP A 158 -1.95 7.69 -5.57
CA TRP A 158 -0.84 7.05 -6.26
C TRP A 158 -0.53 7.75 -7.59
N ALA A 159 0.74 8.14 -7.76
CA ALA A 159 1.21 8.78 -8.99
C ALA A 159 1.58 7.79 -10.11
N PHE A 160 1.70 6.51 -9.82
CA PHE A 160 2.18 5.51 -10.79
C PHE A 160 1.26 5.38 -12.00
N ASN A 161 -0.05 5.63 -11.87
CA ASN A 161 -0.99 5.63 -12.99
C ASN A 161 -0.70 6.72 -14.03
N TYR A 162 0.03 7.76 -13.64
CA TYR A 162 0.40 8.90 -14.48
C TYR A 162 1.87 8.89 -14.89
N THR A 163 2.65 7.91 -14.41
CA THR A 163 4.06 7.79 -14.68
C THR A 163 4.27 7.02 -16.00
N PRO A 164 4.89 7.62 -17.01
CA PRO A 164 5.20 6.91 -18.25
C PRO A 164 6.13 5.72 -17.98
N ASN A 165 5.91 4.60 -18.66
CA ASN A 165 6.74 3.39 -18.51
C ASN A 165 7.09 3.04 -17.06
N VAL A 166 6.10 3.17 -16.16
CA VAL A 166 6.29 3.10 -14.71
C VAL A 166 7.10 1.90 -14.23
N ASN A 167 6.97 0.74 -14.87
CA ASN A 167 7.70 -0.46 -14.48
C ASN A 167 9.21 -0.31 -14.75
N ASP A 168 9.59 0.13 -15.94
CA ASP A 168 11.00 0.32 -16.31
C ASP A 168 11.64 1.41 -15.45
N TRP A 169 10.92 2.52 -15.25
CA TRP A 169 11.36 3.60 -14.37
C TRP A 169 11.56 3.11 -12.92
N ARG A 170 10.58 2.41 -12.37
CA ARG A 170 10.63 1.86 -11.02
C ARG A 170 11.80 0.89 -10.86
N ASP A 171 11.99 -0.02 -11.81
CA ASP A 171 13.05 -1.02 -11.74
C ASP A 171 14.44 -0.35 -11.74
N GLY A 172 14.64 0.69 -12.56
CA GLY A 172 15.86 1.49 -12.54
C GLY A 172 16.07 2.23 -11.20
N VAL A 173 15.01 2.75 -10.61
CA VAL A 173 15.07 3.40 -9.28
C VAL A 173 15.39 2.37 -8.18
N VAL A 174 14.77 1.20 -8.20
CA VAL A 174 15.02 0.12 -7.22
C VAL A 174 16.48 -0.36 -7.30
N ASP A 175 17.01 -0.53 -8.51
CA ASP A 175 18.42 -0.89 -8.69
C ASP A 175 19.37 0.16 -8.12
N ALA A 176 19.09 1.44 -8.35
CA ALA A 176 19.88 2.55 -7.82
C ALA A 176 19.81 2.64 -6.28
N LEU A 177 18.63 2.48 -5.71
CA LEU A 177 18.42 2.41 -4.25
C LEU A 177 19.15 1.23 -3.62
N THR A 178 19.16 0.08 -4.29
CA THR A 178 19.91 -1.11 -3.86
C THR A 178 21.40 -0.84 -3.81
N GLN A 179 21.95 -0.21 -4.87
CA GLN A 179 23.36 0.17 -4.90
C GLN A 179 23.72 1.17 -3.80
N TYR A 180 22.87 2.16 -3.56
CA TYR A 180 23.05 3.13 -2.48
C TYR A 180 23.00 2.45 -1.11
N THR A 181 21.99 1.63 -0.83
CA THR A 181 21.79 0.94 0.45
C THR A 181 22.93 -0.02 0.79
N THR A 182 23.53 -0.66 -0.21
CA THR A 182 24.69 -1.55 -0.05
C THR A 182 26.03 -0.80 0.03
N GLY A 183 26.04 0.51 -0.15
CA GLY A 183 27.26 1.32 -0.19
C GLY A 183 28.09 1.16 -1.48
N SER A 184 27.50 0.59 -2.52
CA SER A 184 28.18 0.37 -3.82
C SER A 184 28.18 1.64 -4.68
N ALA A 185 27.31 2.61 -4.38
CA ALA A 185 27.21 3.89 -5.07
C ALA A 185 26.72 5.00 -4.16
N ASP A 186 26.96 6.25 -4.54
CA ASP A 186 26.46 7.44 -3.86
C ASP A 186 24.99 7.73 -4.23
N TRP A 187 24.33 8.61 -3.46
CA TRP A 187 22.94 9.02 -3.69
C TRP A 187 22.68 9.60 -5.09
N SER A 188 23.67 10.15 -5.74
CA SER A 188 23.57 10.70 -7.09
C SER A 188 23.09 9.69 -8.15
N VAL A 189 23.30 8.38 -7.94
CA VAL A 189 22.75 7.36 -8.84
C VAL A 189 21.24 7.27 -8.72
N VAL A 190 20.70 7.45 -7.51
CA VAL A 190 19.25 7.47 -7.26
C VAL A 190 18.64 8.72 -7.90
N GLU A 191 19.25 9.90 -7.71
CA GLU A 191 18.79 11.13 -8.36
C GLU A 191 18.79 11.01 -9.88
N THR A 192 19.82 10.39 -10.45
CA THR A 192 19.91 10.13 -11.88
C THR A 192 18.80 9.18 -12.36
N ALA A 193 18.54 8.10 -11.64
CA ALA A 193 17.49 7.14 -11.98
C ALA A 193 16.11 7.78 -11.94
N PHE A 194 15.83 8.60 -10.94
CA PHE A 194 14.56 9.33 -10.82
C PHE A 194 14.34 10.30 -11.98
N VAL A 195 15.35 11.10 -12.34
CA VAL A 195 15.20 12.20 -13.31
C VAL A 195 15.30 11.70 -14.74
N ASN A 196 16.26 10.81 -15.04
CA ASN A 196 16.55 10.39 -16.41
C ASN A 196 15.74 9.13 -16.81
N GLY A 197 15.17 8.42 -15.85
CA GLY A 197 14.30 7.28 -16.10
C GLY A 197 12.83 7.65 -16.38
N TRP A 198 12.45 8.90 -16.09
CA TRP A 198 11.11 9.43 -16.24
C TRP A 198 10.69 9.63 -17.71
#